data_ef98aa003f5e6edf23ecd82cd7675e81
#
_entry.id   ef98aa003f5e6edf23ecd82cd7675e81
#
_cell.length_a   1.000
_cell.length_b   1.000
_cell.length_c   1.000
_cell.angle_alpha   90.00
_cell.angle_beta   90.00
_cell.angle_gamma   90.00
#
_symmetry.space_group_name_H-M   'P 1'
#
loop_
_entity.id
_entity.type
_entity.pdbx_description
1 polymer ?
#
loop_
_entity_poly.entity_id
_entity_poly.type
_entity_poly.pdbx_seq_one_letter_code
_entity_poly.pdbx_strand_id
1 'polypeptide(L)'
;MNSTLKSMLIAAAAITSVSAFGQDKATLDLLVKKGLITAEERAKTLDEAAKARTASGLNKVFVKEDNAKRLTFAGRVQTQWESIGYSETTASGTVEGIDTNNVLMRRAYLGFKADIGEGISAELVYNFADNSDAGVSSPPTVRAGAFDKVIFTHDSSVGTFNLGYQKVQWGLEENTSSSKLYTVERSLVTRYWAEAENARRTGFGARHVGVHYSNKLVLDAAGTLEYGAALVNAKQGYNTTGINDFGTYANVAYTYKITDTNRHTVGVNWGKNADVAASNAVTNFGGSLDEISGFNPYFKSQFDKFVIQGEMQQTKVDQKVASSAAIGGAERDPTGYNLILAYKFTDAIEGVVRYSYLDTDGRGIRASDGFRDTTMINAATGATLSGTYNKASSYYVGVNYYFVDHNAKICFGYEKGQLKDTFSYNGDGSITTNSANKADVDAFRLQAQVLF
;
A
#
# COMPACT_ATOMS: atom_id res chain seq x y z
N MET A 1 34.67 -10.28 34.42
CA MET A 1 33.75 -10.40 33.29
C MET A 1 34.35 -9.63 32.12
N ASN A 2 34.66 -10.31 31.00
CA ASN A 2 35.38 -9.73 29.87
C ASN A 2 34.60 -8.61 29.20
N SER A 3 35.29 -7.56 28.72
CA SER A 3 34.69 -6.40 28.05
C SER A 3 33.77 -6.79 26.88
N THR A 4 34.11 -7.86 26.19
CA THR A 4 33.31 -8.43 25.09
C THR A 4 31.95 -8.96 25.55
N LEU A 5 31.84 -9.55 26.73
CA LEU A 5 30.58 -10.05 27.28
C LEU A 5 29.66 -8.90 27.73
N LYS A 6 30.26 -7.79 28.22
CA LYS A 6 29.52 -6.55 28.55
C LYS A 6 28.94 -5.92 27.28
N SER A 7 29.73 -5.82 26.22
CA SER A 7 29.27 -5.26 24.93
C SER A 7 28.21 -6.13 24.26
N MET A 8 28.29 -7.46 24.36
CA MET A 8 27.25 -8.37 23.84
C MET A 8 25.94 -8.28 24.63
N LEU A 9 26.00 -8.10 25.96
CA LEU A 9 24.80 -7.94 26.77
C LEU A 9 24.11 -6.58 26.50
N ILE A 10 24.86 -5.52 26.25
CA ILE A 10 24.33 -4.19 25.87
C ILE A 10 23.74 -4.24 24.46
N ALA A 11 24.41 -4.93 23.51
CA ALA A 11 23.88 -5.11 22.16
C ALA A 11 22.61 -5.99 22.13
N ALA A 12 22.53 -7.05 22.95
CA ALA A 12 21.34 -7.88 23.06
C ALA A 12 20.14 -7.11 23.65
N ALA A 13 20.36 -6.23 24.63
CA ALA A 13 19.31 -5.37 25.18
C ALA A 13 18.81 -4.32 24.17
N ALA A 14 19.67 -3.87 23.24
CA ALA A 14 19.29 -2.92 22.19
C ALA A 14 18.52 -3.55 21.02
N ILE A 15 18.68 -4.85 20.76
CA ILE A 15 18.08 -5.54 19.62
C ILE A 15 16.64 -6.05 19.91
N THR A 16 16.26 -6.22 21.17
CA THR A 16 14.93 -6.70 21.58
C THR A 16 13.88 -5.62 21.76
N SER A 17 14.21 -4.34 21.51
CA SER A 17 13.45 -3.17 21.95
C SER A 17 12.39 -2.65 20.97
N VAL A 18 11.55 -3.44 20.38
CA VAL A 18 10.37 -2.91 19.66
C VAL A 18 9.06 -3.03 20.47
N SER A 19 9.05 -3.71 21.60
CA SER A 19 7.80 -3.95 22.34
C SER A 19 7.85 -3.80 23.88
N ALA A 20 8.95 -3.38 24.51
CA ALA A 20 9.04 -3.46 25.97
C ALA A 20 9.67 -2.21 26.64
N PHE A 21 8.99 -1.08 26.62
CA PHE A 21 9.57 0.19 27.12
C PHE A 21 9.58 0.36 28.64
N GLY A 22 8.61 -0.18 29.34
CA GLY A 22 8.61 -0.21 30.81
C GLY A 22 9.67 -1.16 31.37
N GLN A 23 9.87 -2.29 30.68
CA GLN A 23 10.86 -3.30 31.09
C GLN A 23 12.30 -2.84 30.86
N ASP A 24 12.60 -2.09 29.79
CA ASP A 24 13.97 -1.66 29.47
C ASP A 24 14.55 -0.73 30.52
N LYS A 25 13.78 0.26 30.98
CA LYS A 25 14.24 1.19 32.01
C LYS A 25 14.45 0.47 33.35
N ALA A 26 13.48 -0.37 33.75
CA ALA A 26 13.58 -1.14 35.00
C ALA A 26 14.73 -2.17 34.93
N THR A 27 14.95 -2.78 33.78
CA THR A 27 16.06 -3.69 33.55
C THR A 27 17.39 -2.96 33.62
N LEU A 28 17.53 -1.80 32.99
CA LEU A 28 18.74 -0.99 33.08
C LEU A 28 18.97 -0.48 34.47
N ASP A 29 17.95 -0.05 35.23
CA ASP A 29 18.03 0.36 36.62
C ASP A 29 18.49 -0.81 37.51
N LEU A 30 17.99 -2.03 37.24
CA LEU A 30 18.44 -3.23 37.96
C LEU A 30 19.90 -3.57 37.66
N LEU A 31 20.34 -3.40 36.41
CA LEU A 31 21.73 -3.65 35.99
C LEU A 31 22.69 -2.63 36.67
N VAL A 32 22.28 -1.36 36.77
CA VAL A 32 23.03 -0.34 37.54
C VAL A 32 23.09 -0.72 39.01
N LYS A 33 21.95 -1.10 39.61
CA LYS A 33 21.88 -1.50 41.02
C LYS A 33 22.75 -2.73 41.34
N LYS A 34 22.90 -3.63 40.38
CA LYS A 34 23.79 -4.82 40.47
C LYS A 34 25.25 -4.51 40.14
N GLY A 35 25.59 -3.28 39.78
CA GLY A 35 26.94 -2.88 39.40
C GLY A 35 27.43 -3.49 38.08
N LEU A 36 26.52 -3.95 37.23
CA LEU A 36 26.84 -4.57 35.93
C LEU A 36 27.06 -3.52 34.84
N ILE A 37 26.43 -2.37 34.96
CA ILE A 37 26.64 -1.18 34.12
C ILE A 37 26.71 0.06 34.99
N THR A 38 27.34 1.13 34.49
CA THR A 38 27.39 2.44 35.18
C THR A 38 26.13 3.26 34.90
N ALA A 39 25.90 4.29 35.69
CA ALA A 39 24.83 5.25 35.45
C ALA A 39 25.01 6.01 34.10
N GLU A 40 26.27 6.25 33.69
CA GLU A 40 26.62 6.87 32.42
C GLU A 40 26.30 5.94 31.22
N GLU A 41 26.68 4.66 31.34
CA GLU A 41 26.33 3.66 30.32
C GLU A 41 24.82 3.52 30.17
N ARG A 42 24.06 3.52 31.26
CA ARG A 42 22.60 3.55 31.25
C ARG A 42 22.06 4.79 30.54
N ALA A 43 22.55 5.98 30.87
CA ALA A 43 22.10 7.23 30.27
C ALA A 43 22.39 7.25 28.77
N LYS A 44 23.57 6.81 28.35
CA LYS A 44 23.94 6.66 26.93
C LYS A 44 23.06 5.69 26.19
N THR A 45 22.77 4.52 26.76
CA THR A 45 21.88 3.51 26.14
C THR A 45 20.45 4.05 25.96
N LEU A 46 19.93 4.80 26.95
CA LEU A 46 18.62 5.44 26.85
C LEU A 46 18.60 6.56 25.80
N ASP A 47 19.67 7.34 25.67
CA ASP A 47 19.80 8.38 24.65
C ASP A 47 19.92 7.79 23.23
N GLU A 48 20.72 6.73 23.05
CA GLU A 48 20.81 5.99 21.79
C GLU A 48 19.48 5.34 21.41
N ALA A 49 18.76 4.76 22.35
CA ALA A 49 17.43 4.25 22.15
C ALA A 49 16.42 5.35 21.78
N ALA A 50 16.53 6.53 22.40
CA ALA A 50 15.70 7.69 22.06
C ALA A 50 16.00 8.22 20.64
N LYS A 51 17.28 8.28 20.24
CA LYS A 51 17.71 8.66 18.88
C LYS A 51 17.25 7.64 17.85
N ALA A 52 17.38 6.35 18.14
CA ALA A 52 16.88 5.29 17.26
C ALA A 52 15.35 5.34 17.08
N ARG A 53 14.60 5.83 18.07
CA ARG A 53 13.16 6.06 17.98
C ARG A 53 12.81 7.23 17.06
N THR A 54 13.53 8.33 17.20
CA THR A 54 13.36 9.49 16.31
C THR A 54 13.65 9.11 14.87
N ALA A 55 14.67 8.29 14.63
CA ALA A 55 15.01 7.74 13.33
C ALA A 55 13.97 6.73 12.78
N SER A 56 13.22 6.03 13.64
CA SER A 56 12.21 5.03 13.20
C SER A 56 10.86 5.62 12.78
N GLY A 57 10.69 6.93 12.86
CA GLY A 57 9.51 7.60 12.29
C GLY A 57 8.23 7.55 13.10
N LEU A 58 8.34 7.18 14.34
CA LEU A 58 7.21 7.15 15.26
C LEU A 58 7.56 7.98 16.50
N ASN A 59 7.37 9.29 16.41
CA ASN A 59 7.28 10.11 17.62
C ASN A 59 5.99 9.70 18.34
N LYS A 60 6.10 8.74 19.25
CA LYS A 60 4.98 8.24 20.03
C LYS A 60 4.84 9.13 21.27
N VAL A 61 3.77 9.88 21.33
CA VAL A 61 3.39 10.61 22.54
C VAL A 61 2.70 9.63 23.48
N PHE A 62 3.30 9.37 24.64
CA PHE A 62 2.67 8.57 25.71
C PHE A 62 1.76 9.46 26.54
N VAL A 63 0.49 9.10 26.63
CA VAL A 63 -0.48 9.85 27.45
C VAL A 63 -0.58 9.26 28.85
N LYS A 64 -0.42 7.96 29.00
CA LYS A 64 -0.44 7.26 30.28
C LYS A 64 0.28 5.93 30.20
N GLU A 65 1.11 5.64 31.19
CA GLU A 65 1.71 4.32 31.42
C GLU A 65 1.29 3.89 32.84
N ASP A 66 0.55 2.81 32.93
CA ASP A 66 0.12 2.18 34.19
C ASP A 66 0.18 0.67 34.02
N ASN A 67 1.01 0.00 34.80
CA ASN A 67 1.11 -1.46 35.03
C ASN A 67 0.87 -2.38 33.83
N ALA A 68 1.29 -2.06 32.62
CA ALA A 68 1.07 -2.78 31.37
C ALA A 68 0.09 -2.11 30.37
N LYS A 69 -0.53 -0.98 30.71
CA LYS A 69 -1.43 -0.25 29.81
C LYS A 69 -0.70 0.93 29.21
N ARG A 70 -0.65 0.99 27.90
CA ARG A 70 0.05 2.02 27.14
C ARG A 70 -0.80 2.55 26.02
N LEU A 71 -1.00 3.86 25.97
CA LEU A 71 -1.65 4.53 24.85
C LEU A 71 -0.59 5.26 24.01
N THR A 72 -0.58 5.00 22.71
CA THR A 72 0.36 5.59 21.75
C THR A 72 -0.42 6.35 20.69
N PHE A 73 0.04 7.55 20.36
CA PHE A 73 -0.46 8.35 19.24
C PHE A 73 0.58 8.36 18.14
N ALA A 74 0.13 8.36 16.90
CA ALA A 74 0.98 8.51 15.72
C ALA A 74 0.21 9.27 14.64
N GLY A 75 0.89 10.11 13.92
CA GLY A 75 0.28 10.87 12.85
C GLY A 75 1.14 10.99 11.61
N ARG A 76 0.49 11.39 10.50
CA ARG A 76 1.16 11.65 9.24
C ARG A 76 0.38 12.68 8.44
N VAL A 77 1.10 13.66 7.94
CA VAL A 77 0.58 14.64 6.99
C VAL A 77 1.35 14.52 5.68
N GLN A 78 0.63 14.47 4.57
CA GLN A 78 1.18 14.51 3.21
C GLN A 78 0.40 15.55 2.41
N THR A 79 1.10 16.62 1.98
CA THR A 79 0.57 17.61 1.06
C THR A 79 1.19 17.38 -0.31
N GLN A 80 0.39 17.46 -1.36
CA GLN A 80 0.81 17.17 -2.72
C GLN A 80 0.40 18.29 -3.66
N TRP A 81 1.36 18.75 -4.47
CA TRP A 81 1.08 19.49 -5.68
C TRP A 81 1.17 18.54 -6.86
N GLU A 82 0.31 18.76 -7.85
CA GLU A 82 0.31 17.99 -9.09
C GLU A 82 -0.08 18.84 -10.28
N SER A 83 0.51 18.51 -11.43
CA SER A 83 0.12 18.99 -12.74
C SER A 83 0.01 17.79 -13.66
N ILE A 84 -1.19 17.54 -14.19
CA ILE A 84 -1.50 16.32 -14.94
C ILE A 84 -2.18 16.73 -16.25
N GLY A 85 -1.55 16.35 -17.37
CA GLY A 85 -2.11 16.44 -18.72
C GLY A 85 -2.67 15.10 -19.16
N TYR A 86 -3.73 15.14 -19.96
CA TYR A 86 -4.39 13.98 -20.56
C TYR A 86 -4.75 14.26 -22.00
N SER A 87 -4.48 13.32 -22.90
CA SER A 87 -4.95 13.36 -24.28
C SER A 87 -5.46 12.01 -24.74
N GLU A 88 -6.43 12.02 -25.64
CA GLU A 88 -7.02 10.82 -26.24
C GLU A 88 -6.91 10.88 -27.77
N THR A 89 -6.30 9.86 -28.37
CA THR A 89 -6.16 9.72 -29.81
C THR A 89 -7.08 8.63 -30.31
N THR A 90 -7.89 8.94 -31.31
CA THR A 90 -8.80 8.03 -32.00
C THR A 90 -8.55 8.12 -33.51
N ALA A 91 -9.26 7.31 -34.28
CA ALA A 91 -9.23 7.42 -35.76
C ALA A 91 -9.64 8.81 -36.27
N SER A 92 -10.41 9.59 -35.48
CA SER A 92 -10.86 10.95 -35.83
C SER A 92 -9.86 12.04 -35.47
N GLY A 93 -8.74 11.68 -34.85
CA GLY A 93 -7.69 12.62 -34.41
C GLY A 93 -7.45 12.61 -32.90
N THR A 94 -6.60 13.53 -32.45
CA THR A 94 -6.24 13.68 -31.02
C THR A 94 -7.09 14.78 -30.41
N VAL A 95 -7.59 14.50 -29.22
CA VAL A 95 -8.37 15.43 -28.39
C VAL A 95 -7.61 15.64 -27.08
N GLU A 96 -7.33 16.90 -26.75
CA GLU A 96 -6.72 17.25 -25.48
C GLU A 96 -7.76 17.31 -24.36
N GLY A 97 -7.41 16.80 -23.22
CA GLY A 97 -8.15 16.96 -21.97
C GLY A 97 -7.83 18.28 -21.25
N ILE A 98 -8.61 18.60 -20.26
CA ILE A 98 -8.29 19.73 -19.37
C ILE A 98 -7.16 19.31 -18.44
N ASP A 99 -6.08 20.09 -18.40
CA ASP A 99 -4.99 19.87 -17.47
C ASP A 99 -5.44 20.11 -16.02
N THR A 100 -5.03 19.24 -15.13
CA THR A 100 -5.21 19.38 -13.70
C THR A 100 -4.00 20.09 -13.09
N ASN A 101 -4.23 21.14 -12.32
CA ASN A 101 -3.21 21.83 -11.53
C ASN A 101 -3.73 22.05 -10.12
N ASN A 102 -3.34 21.20 -9.18
CA ASN A 102 -3.89 21.17 -7.83
C ASN A 102 -2.82 21.19 -6.74
N VAL A 103 -3.19 21.76 -5.60
CA VAL A 103 -2.53 21.47 -4.32
C VAL A 103 -3.56 20.83 -3.40
N LEU A 104 -3.26 19.65 -2.91
CA LEU A 104 -4.22 18.87 -2.11
C LEU A 104 -3.58 18.30 -0.84
N MET A 105 -4.40 18.10 0.17
CA MET A 105 -4.05 17.31 1.33
C MET A 105 -4.18 15.84 0.97
N ARG A 106 -3.06 15.21 0.60
CA ARG A 106 -3.08 13.84 0.10
C ARG A 106 -3.39 12.82 1.19
N ARG A 107 -2.88 13.06 2.41
CA ARG A 107 -3.17 12.24 3.60
C ARG A 107 -3.01 13.05 4.86
N ALA A 108 -3.93 12.86 5.79
CA ALA A 108 -3.88 13.40 7.14
C ALA A 108 -4.30 12.28 8.12
N TYR A 109 -3.34 11.45 8.52
CA TYR A 109 -3.59 10.31 9.40
C TYR A 109 -3.39 10.68 10.86
N LEU A 110 -4.28 10.20 11.71
CA LEU A 110 -4.09 10.12 13.15
C LEU A 110 -4.42 8.70 13.60
N GLY A 111 -3.50 8.10 14.34
CA GLY A 111 -3.63 6.75 14.84
C GLY A 111 -3.50 6.69 16.35
N PHE A 112 -4.23 5.75 16.94
CA PHE A 112 -4.23 5.42 18.36
C PHE A 112 -3.95 3.93 18.49
N LYS A 113 -3.01 3.56 19.35
CA LYS A 113 -2.79 2.18 19.75
C LYS A 113 -2.81 2.07 21.26
N ALA A 114 -3.68 1.23 21.79
CA ALA A 114 -3.77 0.87 23.19
C ALA A 114 -3.21 -0.53 23.40
N ASP A 115 -2.08 -0.66 24.11
CA ASP A 115 -1.55 -1.94 24.60
C ASP A 115 -2.16 -2.21 25.99
N ILE A 116 -2.83 -3.36 26.13
CA ILE A 116 -3.57 -3.71 27.37
C ILE A 116 -2.76 -4.68 28.24
N GLY A 117 -1.70 -5.26 27.71
CA GLY A 117 -0.88 -6.29 28.34
C GLY A 117 -1.20 -7.70 27.78
N GLU A 118 -0.41 -8.68 28.16
CA GLU A 118 -0.58 -10.08 27.76
C GLU A 118 -0.69 -10.32 26.26
N GLY A 119 0.01 -9.49 25.44
CA GLY A 119 -0.07 -9.54 23.98
C GLY A 119 -1.35 -8.98 23.38
N ILE A 120 -2.23 -8.35 24.19
CA ILE A 120 -3.51 -7.79 23.72
C ILE A 120 -3.34 -6.30 23.43
N SER A 121 -3.75 -5.87 22.23
CA SER A 121 -3.82 -4.46 21.88
C SER A 121 -4.97 -4.15 20.92
N ALA A 122 -5.33 -2.87 20.86
CA ALA A 122 -6.26 -2.35 19.86
C ALA A 122 -5.62 -1.17 19.12
N GLU A 123 -5.85 -1.07 17.82
CA GLU A 123 -5.34 0.02 16.99
C GLU A 123 -6.45 0.60 16.13
N LEU A 124 -6.51 1.92 16.10
CA LEU A 124 -7.41 2.68 15.25
C LEU A 124 -6.59 3.73 14.50
N VAL A 125 -6.71 3.75 13.17
CA VAL A 125 -6.10 4.77 12.32
C VAL A 125 -7.18 5.39 11.44
N TYR A 126 -7.26 6.71 11.46
CA TYR A 126 -8.23 7.47 10.69
C TYR A 126 -7.51 8.45 9.76
N ASN A 127 -7.99 8.56 8.51
CA ASN A 127 -7.51 9.52 7.53
C ASN A 127 -8.53 10.66 7.39
N PHE A 128 -8.14 11.86 7.78
CA PHE A 128 -8.97 13.07 7.70
C PHE A 128 -8.92 13.73 6.32
N ALA A 129 -7.96 13.37 5.45
CA ALA A 129 -7.91 13.88 4.10
C ALA A 129 -9.06 13.29 3.28
N ASP A 130 -9.66 14.10 2.42
CA ASP A 130 -10.63 13.61 1.46
C ASP A 130 -9.94 12.66 0.47
N ASN A 131 -10.33 11.41 0.51
CA ASN A 131 -9.84 10.36 -0.38
C ASN A 131 -10.76 10.15 -1.58
N SER A 132 -11.57 11.12 -1.93
CA SER A 132 -12.45 10.96 -3.06
C SER A 132 -11.65 10.79 -4.35
N ASP A 133 -11.52 9.56 -4.79
CA ASP A 133 -11.24 9.21 -6.18
C ASP A 133 -12.48 9.49 -7.07
N ALA A 134 -13.51 10.09 -6.52
CA ALA A 134 -14.69 10.48 -7.25
C ALA A 134 -14.33 11.66 -8.13
N GLY A 135 -14.32 11.42 -9.42
CA GLY A 135 -14.28 12.45 -10.42
C GLY A 135 -15.23 13.61 -10.07
N VAL A 136 -14.80 14.78 -10.39
CA VAL A 136 -15.46 16.06 -10.14
C VAL A 136 -16.95 15.98 -10.49
N SER A 137 -17.78 15.70 -9.51
CA SER A 137 -19.22 15.88 -9.64
C SER A 137 -19.76 16.47 -8.34
N SER A 138 -20.00 17.77 -8.41
CA SER A 138 -20.74 18.59 -7.44
C SER A 138 -19.95 19.17 -6.27
N PRO A 139 -20.44 20.31 -5.70
CA PRO A 139 -19.67 21.18 -4.83
C PRO A 139 -19.05 20.40 -3.66
N PRO A 140 -17.91 20.87 -3.12
CA PRO A 140 -17.18 20.15 -2.08
C PRO A 140 -18.07 20.02 -0.84
N THR A 141 -18.82 18.93 -0.78
CA THR A 141 -19.30 18.45 0.50
C THR A 141 -18.06 18.04 1.27
N VAL A 142 -17.86 18.60 2.44
CA VAL A 142 -16.83 18.14 3.38
C VAL A 142 -17.05 16.65 3.56
N ARG A 143 -16.26 15.84 2.86
CA ARG A 143 -16.36 14.39 3.00
C ARG A 143 -15.72 14.05 4.34
N ALA A 144 -16.47 13.36 5.17
CA ALA A 144 -15.90 12.71 6.33
C ALA A 144 -14.74 11.81 5.86
N GLY A 145 -13.60 11.86 6.52
CA GLY A 145 -12.48 10.98 6.25
C GLY A 145 -12.87 9.50 6.38
N ALA A 146 -11.92 8.60 6.26
CA ALA A 146 -12.15 7.17 6.31
C ALA A 146 -11.22 6.46 7.30
N PHE A 147 -11.69 5.36 7.88
CA PHE A 147 -10.82 4.46 8.62
C PHE A 147 -9.79 3.82 7.69
N ASP A 148 -8.52 3.86 8.10
CA ASP A 148 -7.42 3.15 7.44
C ASP A 148 -7.17 1.80 8.10
N LYS A 149 -7.37 1.71 9.42
CA LYS A 149 -7.24 0.49 10.20
C LYS A 149 -8.08 0.56 11.47
N VAL A 150 -8.76 -0.53 11.80
CA VAL A 150 -9.44 -0.74 13.08
C VAL A 150 -9.30 -2.20 13.45
N ILE A 151 -8.41 -2.53 14.36
CA ILE A 151 -8.10 -3.92 14.70
C ILE A 151 -7.98 -4.12 16.21
N PHE A 152 -8.37 -5.32 16.64
CA PHE A 152 -7.97 -5.95 17.88
C PHE A 152 -6.85 -6.94 17.57
N THR A 153 -5.75 -6.89 18.32
CA THR A 153 -4.59 -7.77 18.13
C THR A 153 -4.40 -8.65 19.35
N HIS A 154 -4.12 -9.91 19.13
CA HIS A 154 -3.61 -10.84 20.11
C HIS A 154 -2.28 -11.45 19.62
N ASP A 155 -1.20 -11.04 20.26
CA ASP A 155 0.13 -11.63 20.07
C ASP A 155 0.29 -12.82 21.00
N SER A 156 0.51 -13.99 20.44
CA SER A 156 0.67 -15.25 21.17
C SER A 156 1.98 -15.94 20.80
N SER A 157 2.33 -17.01 21.50
CA SER A 157 3.52 -17.83 21.20
C SER A 157 3.45 -18.52 19.83
N VAL A 158 2.25 -18.66 19.25
CA VAL A 158 2.04 -19.29 17.94
C VAL A 158 1.87 -18.28 16.81
N GLY A 159 1.92 -16.97 17.09
CA GLY A 159 1.81 -15.90 16.12
C GLY A 159 0.83 -14.80 16.51
N THR A 160 0.67 -13.84 15.63
CA THR A 160 -0.19 -12.67 15.80
C THR A 160 -1.53 -12.87 15.12
N PHE A 161 -2.61 -12.65 15.83
CA PHE A 161 -3.98 -12.63 15.33
C PHE A 161 -4.52 -11.21 15.37
N ASN A 162 -4.99 -10.70 14.23
CA ASN A 162 -5.71 -9.43 14.14
C ASN A 162 -7.15 -9.69 13.74
N LEU A 163 -8.09 -9.18 14.53
CA LEU A 163 -9.51 -9.18 14.21
C LEU A 163 -9.95 -7.75 13.90
N GLY A 164 -10.51 -7.52 12.73
CA GLY A 164 -11.02 -6.21 12.34
C GLY A 164 -10.69 -5.80 10.92
N TYR A 165 -10.66 -4.49 10.68
CA TYR A 165 -10.52 -3.87 9.39
C TYR A 165 -9.07 -3.48 9.10
N GLN A 166 -8.46 -4.13 8.14
CA GLN A 166 -7.09 -3.83 7.67
C GLN A 166 -6.88 -4.34 6.24
N LYS A 167 -5.72 -4.02 5.66
CA LYS A 167 -5.29 -4.56 4.38
C LYS A 167 -5.12 -6.08 4.45
N VAL A 168 -5.50 -6.74 3.38
CA VAL A 168 -5.09 -8.13 3.13
C VAL A 168 -3.66 -8.18 2.60
N GLN A 169 -3.00 -9.32 2.68
CA GLN A 169 -1.66 -9.54 2.15
C GLN A 169 -1.73 -9.78 0.64
N TRP A 170 -1.83 -8.68 -0.12
CA TRP A 170 -1.81 -8.67 -1.58
C TRP A 170 -1.09 -7.43 -2.10
N GLY A 171 -0.10 -7.64 -2.97
CA GLY A 171 0.72 -6.57 -3.53
C GLY A 171 1.87 -6.12 -2.61
N LEU A 172 3.11 -6.22 -3.09
CA LEU A 172 4.29 -5.72 -2.38
C LEU A 172 4.20 -4.19 -2.19
N GLU A 173 3.87 -3.46 -3.26
CA GLU A 173 3.76 -2.00 -3.19
C GLU A 173 2.56 -1.58 -2.34
N GLU A 174 1.41 -2.29 -2.40
CA GLU A 174 0.25 -1.99 -1.56
C GLU A 174 0.55 -2.20 -0.08
N ASN A 175 1.20 -3.29 0.29
CA ASN A 175 1.56 -3.57 1.69
C ASN A 175 2.73 -2.71 2.21
N THR A 176 3.46 -2.05 1.31
CA THR A 176 4.41 -1.01 1.70
C THR A 176 3.64 0.21 2.23
N SER A 177 4.01 0.68 3.43
CA SER A 177 3.43 1.91 3.99
C SER A 177 3.59 3.06 3.00
N SER A 178 2.53 3.85 2.80
CA SER A 178 2.61 5.01 1.91
C SER A 178 3.61 6.09 2.35
N SER A 179 4.08 6.07 3.60
CA SER A 179 5.20 6.90 4.03
C SER A 179 6.56 6.39 3.55
N LYS A 180 6.66 5.11 3.20
CA LYS A 180 7.90 4.43 2.78
C LYS A 180 7.95 4.14 1.27
N LEU A 181 6.99 4.65 0.51
CA LEU A 181 7.03 4.53 -0.94
C LEU A 181 8.24 5.28 -1.50
N TYR A 182 8.82 4.71 -2.54
CA TYR A 182 9.88 5.34 -3.33
C TYR A 182 9.33 6.38 -4.29
N THR A 183 8.12 6.18 -4.79
CA THR A 183 7.41 7.05 -5.73
C THR A 183 6.36 7.90 -4.99
N VAL A 184 5.96 9.02 -5.58
CA VAL A 184 4.92 9.89 -4.99
C VAL A 184 3.59 9.14 -4.87
N GLU A 185 3.18 8.46 -5.94
CA GLU A 185 1.97 7.64 -5.97
C GLU A 185 2.29 6.19 -6.30
N ARG A 186 1.39 5.28 -5.91
CA ARG A 186 1.44 3.87 -6.28
C ARG A 186 1.27 3.69 -7.79
N SER A 187 1.80 2.59 -8.29
CA SER A 187 1.68 2.20 -9.69
C SER A 187 0.23 1.96 -10.11
N LEU A 188 -0.03 2.10 -11.40
CA LEU A 188 -1.31 1.74 -12.00
C LEU A 188 -1.70 0.27 -11.72
N VAL A 189 -0.72 -0.61 -11.62
CA VAL A 189 -0.90 -2.03 -11.30
C VAL A 189 -1.46 -2.20 -9.88
N THR A 190 -0.80 -1.59 -8.89
CA THR A 190 -1.27 -1.61 -7.51
C THR A 190 -2.67 -1.00 -7.38
N ARG A 191 -2.93 0.11 -8.06
CA ARG A 191 -4.26 0.76 -8.03
C ARG A 191 -5.35 -0.13 -8.59
N TYR A 192 -5.08 -0.88 -9.67
CA TYR A 192 -6.06 -1.75 -10.30
C TYR A 192 -6.56 -2.85 -9.35
N TRP A 193 -5.67 -3.48 -8.58
CA TRP A 193 -6.05 -4.57 -7.67
C TRP A 193 -6.39 -4.11 -6.24
N ALA A 194 -5.74 -3.07 -5.73
CA ALA A 194 -5.77 -2.77 -4.30
C ALA A 194 -6.58 -1.53 -3.91
N GLU A 195 -6.85 -0.60 -4.84
CA GLU A 195 -7.72 0.52 -4.51
C GLU A 195 -9.19 0.12 -4.53
N ALA A 196 -10.02 0.96 -3.90
CA ALA A 196 -11.44 0.71 -3.75
C ALA A 196 -12.10 0.27 -5.07
N GLU A 197 -12.89 -0.78 -4.97
CA GLU A 197 -13.65 -1.33 -6.09
C GLU A 197 -14.47 -0.23 -6.78
N ASN A 198 -14.38 -0.22 -8.10
CA ASN A 198 -15.28 0.51 -8.97
C ASN A 198 -15.54 -0.34 -10.22
N ALA A 199 -16.16 0.23 -11.25
CA ALA A 199 -16.45 -0.48 -12.50
C ALA A 199 -15.24 -1.23 -13.11
N ARG A 200 -14.01 -0.86 -12.76
CA ARG A 200 -12.80 -1.37 -13.39
C ARG A 200 -11.76 -1.85 -12.40
N ARG A 201 -11.56 -1.16 -11.29
CA ARG A 201 -10.68 -1.60 -10.21
C ARG A 201 -11.34 -2.74 -9.44
N THR A 202 -10.57 -3.73 -9.02
CA THR A 202 -11.12 -4.95 -8.43
C THR A 202 -11.36 -4.85 -6.92
N GLY A 203 -10.63 -3.98 -6.23
CA GLY A 203 -10.65 -3.95 -4.77
C GLY A 203 -10.08 -5.18 -4.06
N PHE A 204 -9.55 -6.14 -4.82
CA PHE A 204 -9.10 -7.44 -4.33
C PHE A 204 -8.03 -7.35 -3.25
N GLY A 205 -7.04 -6.46 -3.43
CA GLY A 205 -5.98 -6.19 -2.46
C GLY A 205 -6.30 -5.08 -1.46
N ALA A 206 -7.55 -4.65 -1.37
CA ALA A 206 -7.98 -3.54 -0.51
C ALA A 206 -8.04 -3.93 0.99
N ARG A 207 -8.77 -3.15 1.75
CA ARG A 207 -9.02 -3.41 3.17
C ARG A 207 -10.33 -4.13 3.37
N HIS A 208 -10.29 -5.16 4.18
CA HIS A 208 -11.44 -5.99 4.51
C HIS A 208 -11.54 -6.18 6.02
N VAL A 209 -12.75 -6.44 6.49
CA VAL A 209 -13.00 -6.87 7.86
C VAL A 209 -12.84 -8.38 7.92
N GLY A 210 -12.11 -8.89 8.91
CA GLY A 210 -11.92 -10.33 9.08
C GLY A 210 -10.90 -10.69 10.14
N VAL A 211 -10.47 -11.93 10.12
CA VAL A 211 -9.41 -12.48 10.96
C VAL A 211 -8.14 -12.62 10.10
N HIS A 212 -7.05 -12.06 10.56
CA HIS A 212 -5.76 -12.12 9.91
C HIS A 212 -4.76 -12.75 10.88
N TYR A 213 -4.03 -13.72 10.40
CA TYR A 213 -2.96 -14.39 11.12
C TYR A 213 -1.63 -14.08 10.45
N SER A 214 -0.59 -13.86 11.24
CA SER A 214 0.79 -13.74 10.76
C SER A 214 1.78 -14.32 11.76
N ASN A 215 2.86 -14.85 11.24
CA ASN A 215 3.96 -15.33 12.07
C ASN A 215 5.29 -15.13 11.36
N LYS A 216 6.35 -15.18 12.15
CA LYS A 216 7.73 -14.97 11.71
C LYS A 216 8.64 -15.98 12.40
N LEU A 217 9.34 -16.77 11.60
CA LEU A 217 10.34 -17.73 12.06
C LEU A 217 11.73 -17.21 11.69
N VAL A 218 12.58 -17.06 12.68
CA VAL A 218 14.01 -16.83 12.47
C VAL A 218 14.65 -18.20 12.35
N LEU A 219 15.10 -18.56 11.14
CA LEU A 219 15.67 -19.88 10.83
C LEU A 219 17.13 -19.97 11.26
N ASP A 220 17.88 -18.87 11.04
CA ASP A 220 19.29 -18.72 11.42
C ASP A 220 19.64 -17.22 11.57
N ALA A 221 20.93 -16.90 11.71
CA ALA A 221 21.39 -15.51 11.84
C ALA A 221 21.08 -14.63 10.61
N ALA A 222 20.87 -15.21 9.45
CA ALA A 222 20.65 -14.52 8.18
C ALA A 222 19.24 -14.70 7.63
N GLY A 223 18.57 -15.80 7.92
CA GLY A 223 17.32 -16.24 7.28
C GLY A 223 16.07 -16.00 8.15
N THR A 224 15.05 -15.43 7.55
CA THR A 224 13.74 -15.23 8.19
C THR A 224 12.64 -15.66 7.24
N LEU A 225 11.72 -16.48 7.72
CA LEU A 225 10.50 -16.87 7.03
C LEU A 225 9.31 -16.13 7.67
N GLU A 226 8.59 -15.38 6.87
CA GLU A 226 7.34 -14.71 7.25
C GLU A 226 6.18 -15.39 6.52
N TYR A 227 5.09 -15.67 7.21
CA TYR A 227 3.91 -16.28 6.60
C TYR A 227 2.64 -15.83 7.30
N GLY A 228 1.52 -15.90 6.59
CA GLY A 228 0.25 -15.50 7.12
C GLY A 228 -0.92 -16.00 6.30
N ALA A 229 -2.10 -15.87 6.90
CA ALA A 229 -3.37 -16.17 6.27
C ALA A 229 -4.45 -15.21 6.76
N ALA A 230 -5.49 -15.02 5.97
CA ALA A 230 -6.65 -14.23 6.38
C ALA A 230 -7.94 -14.86 5.87
N LEU A 231 -8.98 -14.78 6.70
CA LEU A 231 -10.37 -15.04 6.35
C LEU A 231 -11.14 -13.74 6.56
N VAL A 232 -11.66 -13.17 5.49
CA VAL A 232 -12.25 -11.84 5.51
C VAL A 232 -13.60 -11.82 4.80
N ASN A 233 -14.38 -10.77 5.04
CA ASN A 233 -15.56 -10.53 4.24
C ASN A 233 -15.16 -10.37 2.76
N ALA A 234 -15.88 -11.01 1.85
CA ALA A 234 -15.61 -10.90 0.42
C ALA A 234 -15.68 -9.45 -0.08
N LYS A 235 -16.65 -8.70 0.41
CA LYS A 235 -16.79 -7.26 0.11
C LYS A 235 -15.81 -6.42 0.94
N GLN A 236 -15.05 -5.58 0.28
CA GLN A 236 -14.19 -4.60 0.93
C GLN A 236 -14.97 -3.56 1.74
N GLY A 237 -14.30 -2.95 2.73
CA GLY A 237 -14.87 -1.88 3.56
C GLY A 237 -15.10 -2.31 5.00
N TYR A 238 -15.40 -1.34 5.86
CA TYR A 238 -15.55 -1.56 7.31
C TYR A 238 -17.02 -1.68 7.75
N ASN A 239 -17.96 -1.37 6.89
CA ASN A 239 -19.40 -1.49 7.17
C ASN A 239 -20.08 -2.14 5.96
N THR A 240 -19.96 -3.46 5.88
CA THR A 240 -20.47 -4.25 4.78
C THR A 240 -21.65 -5.11 5.24
N THR A 241 -22.77 -4.99 4.54
CA THR A 241 -23.99 -5.79 4.77
C THR A 241 -24.34 -6.58 3.52
N GLY A 242 -25.09 -7.67 3.67
CA GLY A 242 -25.51 -8.51 2.54
C GLY A 242 -24.36 -9.32 1.94
N ILE A 243 -23.41 -9.74 2.78
CA ILE A 243 -22.29 -10.57 2.38
C ILE A 243 -22.71 -12.01 2.52
N ASN A 244 -22.57 -12.80 1.45
CA ASN A 244 -22.93 -14.21 1.46
C ASN A 244 -21.69 -15.10 1.56
N ASP A 245 -20.48 -14.56 1.34
CA ASP A 245 -19.24 -15.32 1.25
C ASP A 245 -18.02 -14.64 1.88
N PHE A 246 -16.95 -15.41 2.01
CA PHE A 246 -15.68 -14.97 2.56
C PHE A 246 -14.59 -14.96 1.48
N GLY A 247 -13.65 -14.04 1.64
CA GLY A 247 -12.36 -14.04 0.96
C GLY A 247 -11.31 -14.75 1.82
N THR A 248 -10.42 -15.48 1.17
CA THR A 248 -9.26 -16.13 1.79
C THR A 248 -7.98 -15.62 1.16
N TYR A 249 -6.99 -15.34 1.99
CA TYR A 249 -5.68 -14.89 1.54
C TYR A 249 -4.60 -15.64 2.30
N ALA A 250 -3.47 -15.87 1.63
CA ALA A 250 -2.28 -16.46 2.23
C ALA A 250 -1.03 -15.81 1.66
N ASN A 251 0.01 -15.76 2.45
CA ASN A 251 1.31 -15.26 2.02
C ASN A 251 2.45 -16.04 2.64
N VAL A 252 3.55 -16.08 1.92
CA VAL A 252 4.84 -16.55 2.42
C VAL A 252 5.94 -15.70 1.83
N ALA A 253 6.93 -15.34 2.66
CA ALA A 253 8.10 -14.61 2.23
C ALA A 253 9.34 -15.10 2.98
N TYR A 254 10.45 -15.24 2.26
CA TYR A 254 11.73 -15.51 2.84
C TYR A 254 12.65 -14.30 2.66
N THR A 255 13.22 -13.85 3.76
CA THR A 255 14.20 -12.76 3.77
C THR A 255 15.56 -13.31 4.18
N TYR A 256 16.57 -13.13 3.32
CA TYR A 256 17.97 -13.38 3.61
C TYR A 256 18.68 -12.05 3.86
N LYS A 257 19.32 -11.91 5.00
CA LYS A 257 20.02 -10.72 5.46
C LYS A 257 21.49 -11.01 5.63
N ILE A 258 22.35 -10.40 4.79
CA ILE A 258 23.82 -10.50 4.90
C ILE A 258 24.32 -9.41 5.86
N THR A 259 23.84 -8.18 5.69
CA THR A 259 24.07 -7.02 6.57
C THR A 259 22.78 -6.23 6.73
N ASP A 260 22.77 -5.16 7.52
CA ASP A 260 21.61 -4.27 7.65
C ASP A 260 21.23 -3.58 6.31
N THR A 261 22.23 -3.35 5.45
CA THR A 261 22.07 -2.71 4.14
C THR A 261 22.13 -3.70 2.96
N ASN A 262 22.37 -4.99 3.22
CA ASN A 262 22.37 -6.03 2.20
C ASN A 262 21.36 -7.12 2.57
N ARG A 263 20.17 -7.03 1.98
CA ARG A 263 19.00 -7.83 2.35
C ARG A 263 18.18 -8.16 1.11
N HIS A 264 17.74 -9.41 1.03
CA HIS A 264 16.99 -9.93 -0.10
C HIS A 264 15.74 -10.64 0.38
N THR A 265 14.60 -10.29 -0.17
CA THR A 265 13.30 -10.90 0.12
C THR A 265 12.71 -11.45 -1.16
N VAL A 266 12.20 -12.66 -1.13
CA VAL A 266 11.33 -13.23 -2.14
C VAL A 266 10.06 -13.70 -1.46
N GLY A 267 8.93 -13.54 -2.13
CA GLY A 267 7.67 -13.95 -1.55
C GLY A 267 6.58 -14.14 -2.58
N VAL A 268 5.49 -14.72 -2.14
CA VAL A 268 4.27 -14.88 -2.91
C VAL A 268 3.06 -14.65 -2.03
N ASN A 269 2.10 -13.90 -2.54
CA ASN A 269 0.76 -13.78 -2.01
C ASN A 269 -0.18 -14.60 -2.90
N TRP A 270 -1.17 -15.21 -2.28
CA TRP A 270 -2.29 -15.86 -2.93
C TRP A 270 -3.59 -15.31 -2.33
N GLY A 271 -4.63 -15.24 -3.14
CA GLY A 271 -5.95 -14.85 -2.64
C GLY A 271 -7.06 -15.45 -3.50
N LYS A 272 -8.22 -15.61 -2.86
CA LYS A 272 -9.48 -15.99 -3.48
C LYS A 272 -10.60 -15.26 -2.78
N ASN A 273 -11.45 -14.61 -3.56
CA ASN A 273 -12.62 -13.89 -3.07
C ASN A 273 -13.83 -14.34 -3.88
N ALA A 274 -14.84 -14.86 -3.22
CA ALA A 274 -16.05 -15.33 -3.86
C ALA A 274 -17.17 -14.31 -3.66
N ASP A 275 -18.07 -14.22 -4.62
CA ASP A 275 -19.29 -13.41 -4.61
C ASP A 275 -19.08 -11.95 -4.16
N VAL A 276 -18.23 -11.22 -4.87
CA VAL A 276 -18.06 -9.79 -4.67
C VAL A 276 -19.34 -9.08 -5.11
N ALA A 277 -20.31 -9.18 -4.25
CA ALA A 277 -21.59 -8.49 -4.16
C ALA A 277 -22.31 -8.09 -5.46
N ALA A 278 -23.35 -8.81 -5.75
CA ALA A 278 -24.41 -8.46 -6.70
C ALA A 278 -25.10 -7.08 -6.45
N SER A 279 -24.77 -6.37 -5.36
CA SER A 279 -25.46 -5.13 -4.99
C SER A 279 -24.93 -3.87 -5.66
N ASN A 280 -23.76 -3.91 -6.26
CA ASN A 280 -23.26 -2.82 -7.10
C ASN A 280 -23.15 -3.31 -8.55
N ALA A 281 -24.31 -3.60 -9.16
CA ALA A 281 -24.40 -3.71 -10.60
C ALA A 281 -23.87 -2.42 -11.21
N VAL A 282 -22.59 -2.39 -11.49
CA VAL A 282 -21.97 -1.33 -12.29
C VAL A 282 -22.41 -1.59 -13.70
N THR A 283 -23.47 -0.90 -14.05
CA THR A 283 -24.26 -1.10 -15.27
C THR A 283 -23.51 -0.79 -16.58
N ASN A 284 -22.22 -0.49 -16.54
CA ASN A 284 -21.57 0.03 -17.73
C ASN A 284 -20.39 -0.75 -18.28
N PHE A 285 -19.71 -1.64 -17.53
CA PHE A 285 -18.63 -2.47 -18.10
C PHE A 285 -18.36 -3.69 -17.23
N GLY A 286 -18.86 -4.84 -17.64
CA GLY A 286 -18.59 -6.10 -16.98
C GLY A 286 -19.39 -6.24 -15.68
N GLY A 287 -20.25 -7.19 -15.63
CA GLY A 287 -21.11 -7.49 -14.51
C GLY A 287 -20.39 -7.57 -13.16
N SER A 288 -21.14 -7.76 -12.11
CA SER A 288 -20.59 -8.07 -10.79
C SER A 288 -19.59 -9.21 -10.89
N LEU A 289 -18.48 -9.11 -10.16
CA LEU A 289 -17.52 -10.21 -10.04
C LEU A 289 -18.21 -11.37 -9.32
N ASP A 290 -18.14 -12.56 -9.87
CA ASP A 290 -18.59 -13.77 -9.19
C ASP A 290 -17.49 -14.31 -8.29
N GLU A 291 -16.32 -14.48 -8.86
CA GLU A 291 -15.14 -14.94 -8.16
C GLU A 291 -13.90 -14.22 -8.70
N ILE A 292 -12.95 -13.95 -7.84
CA ILE A 292 -11.61 -13.52 -8.20
C ILE A 292 -10.60 -14.32 -7.38
N SER A 293 -9.61 -14.89 -8.07
CA SER A 293 -8.50 -15.59 -7.42
C SER A 293 -7.19 -15.28 -8.12
N GLY A 294 -6.06 -15.41 -7.44
CA GLY A 294 -4.79 -15.12 -8.10
C GLY A 294 -3.54 -15.24 -7.26
N PHE A 295 -2.42 -14.85 -7.89
CA PHE A 295 -1.09 -14.89 -7.34
C PHE A 295 -0.38 -13.54 -7.52
N ASN A 296 0.45 -13.22 -6.55
CA ASN A 296 1.34 -12.08 -6.59
C ASN A 296 2.74 -12.49 -6.10
N PRO A 297 3.58 -13.08 -6.96
CA PRO A 297 4.99 -13.26 -6.67
C PRO A 297 5.71 -11.92 -6.68
N TYR A 298 6.69 -11.77 -5.78
CA TYR A 298 7.45 -10.55 -5.65
C TYR A 298 8.87 -10.80 -5.14
N PHE A 299 9.72 -9.83 -5.37
CA PHE A 299 11.04 -9.75 -4.77
C PHE A 299 11.39 -8.32 -4.37
N LYS A 300 12.26 -8.19 -3.38
CA LYS A 300 12.89 -6.93 -2.98
C LYS A 300 14.31 -7.22 -2.56
N SER A 301 15.27 -6.57 -3.20
CA SER A 301 16.69 -6.69 -2.91
C SER A 301 17.28 -5.33 -2.63
N GLN A 302 18.02 -5.24 -1.56
CA GLN A 302 18.80 -4.06 -1.20
C GLN A 302 20.29 -4.45 -1.20
N PHE A 303 21.07 -3.71 -1.95
CA PHE A 303 22.53 -3.81 -2.06
C PHE A 303 23.11 -2.47 -1.64
N ASP A 304 23.38 -2.29 -0.35
CA ASP A 304 23.82 -1.02 0.22
C ASP A 304 22.89 0.15 -0.16
N LYS A 305 23.32 1.02 -1.04
CA LYS A 305 22.56 2.20 -1.53
C LYS A 305 21.57 1.91 -2.65
N PHE A 306 21.64 0.72 -3.24
CA PHE A 306 20.80 0.33 -4.37
C PHE A 306 19.67 -0.58 -3.91
N VAL A 307 18.47 -0.29 -4.36
CA VAL A 307 17.29 -1.12 -4.13
C VAL A 307 16.67 -1.48 -5.48
N ILE A 308 16.37 -2.75 -5.66
CA ILE A 308 15.51 -3.25 -6.72
C ILE A 308 14.34 -4.00 -6.09
N GLN A 309 13.13 -3.69 -6.52
CA GLN A 309 11.96 -4.47 -6.15
C GLN A 309 11.04 -4.65 -7.35
N GLY A 310 10.42 -5.81 -7.42
CA GLY A 310 9.46 -6.12 -8.47
C GLY A 310 8.36 -7.03 -7.98
N GLU A 311 7.21 -6.90 -8.60
CA GLU A 311 6.07 -7.76 -8.37
C GLU A 311 5.30 -8.01 -9.67
N MET A 312 4.70 -9.17 -9.78
CA MET A 312 3.70 -9.50 -10.77
C MET A 312 2.39 -9.78 -10.05
N GLN A 313 1.30 -9.26 -10.57
CA GLN A 313 -0.05 -9.57 -10.09
C GLN A 313 -0.82 -10.21 -11.24
N GLN A 314 -1.37 -11.38 -10.99
CA GLN A 314 -2.21 -12.09 -11.95
C GLN A 314 -3.43 -12.64 -11.23
N THR A 315 -4.60 -12.36 -11.79
CA THR A 315 -5.85 -12.88 -11.24
C THR A 315 -6.69 -13.51 -12.34
N LYS A 316 -7.46 -14.49 -11.96
CA LYS A 316 -8.55 -15.05 -12.71
C LYS A 316 -9.84 -14.45 -12.15
N VAL A 317 -10.65 -13.89 -13.03
CA VAL A 317 -11.87 -13.17 -12.67
C VAL A 317 -13.04 -13.78 -13.42
N ASP A 318 -13.96 -14.37 -12.67
CA ASP A 318 -15.25 -14.80 -13.22
C ASP A 318 -16.24 -13.63 -13.13
N GLN A 319 -16.90 -13.33 -14.22
CA GLN A 319 -17.92 -12.27 -14.28
C GLN A 319 -19.31 -12.89 -14.36
N LYS A 320 -20.18 -12.51 -13.44
CA LYS A 320 -21.62 -12.84 -13.57
C LYS A 320 -22.21 -12.15 -14.79
N VAL A 321 -23.00 -12.90 -15.53
CA VAL A 321 -23.81 -12.36 -16.63
C VAL A 321 -24.79 -11.35 -16.04
N ALA A 322 -24.59 -10.06 -16.33
CA ALA A 322 -25.65 -9.10 -16.15
C ALA A 322 -26.80 -9.47 -17.12
N SER A 323 -28.04 -9.31 -16.70
CA SER A 323 -29.24 -9.66 -17.49
C SER A 323 -29.40 -8.92 -18.82
N SER A 324 -28.50 -8.03 -19.19
CA SER A 324 -28.38 -7.43 -20.52
C SER A 324 -27.33 -8.21 -21.32
N ALA A 325 -27.76 -8.85 -22.37
CA ALA A 325 -27.08 -9.81 -23.22
C ALA A 325 -25.77 -9.36 -23.93
N ALA A 326 -25.14 -8.31 -23.48
CA ALA A 326 -23.98 -7.73 -24.16
C ALA A 326 -22.62 -8.11 -23.53
N ILE A 327 -22.60 -8.69 -22.32
CA ILE A 327 -21.36 -9.03 -21.62
C ILE A 327 -21.54 -10.46 -21.12
N GLY A 328 -21.31 -11.42 -22.01
CA GLY A 328 -21.34 -12.84 -21.64
C GLY A 328 -20.38 -13.09 -20.47
N GLY A 329 -20.80 -13.98 -19.55
CA GLY A 329 -19.99 -14.42 -18.43
C GLY A 329 -18.68 -15.06 -18.89
N ALA A 330 -17.73 -14.21 -19.27
CA ALA A 330 -16.42 -14.64 -19.72
C ALA A 330 -15.46 -14.54 -18.55
N GLU A 331 -14.70 -15.59 -18.36
CA GLU A 331 -13.51 -15.58 -17.53
C GLU A 331 -12.49 -14.59 -18.10
N ARG A 332 -11.81 -13.83 -17.23
CA ARG A 332 -10.78 -12.86 -17.60
C ARG A 332 -9.55 -13.06 -16.71
N ASP A 333 -8.38 -12.94 -17.34
CA ASP A 333 -7.08 -13.18 -16.71
C ASP A 333 -6.21 -11.91 -16.67
N PRO A 334 -6.64 -10.82 -15.98
CA PRO A 334 -5.83 -9.62 -15.92
C PRO A 334 -4.48 -9.88 -15.28
N THR A 335 -3.45 -9.32 -15.92
CA THR A 335 -2.04 -9.47 -15.50
C THR A 335 -1.34 -8.13 -15.50
N GLY A 336 -0.54 -7.87 -14.49
CA GLY A 336 0.28 -6.66 -14.40
C GLY A 336 1.58 -6.89 -13.67
N TYR A 337 2.56 -6.06 -13.96
CA TYR A 337 3.85 -6.08 -13.25
C TYR A 337 4.37 -4.67 -13.02
N ASN A 338 5.13 -4.54 -11.94
CA ASN A 338 5.71 -3.31 -11.46
C ASN A 338 7.16 -3.57 -11.07
N LEU A 339 8.08 -2.75 -11.58
CA LEU A 339 9.51 -2.81 -11.27
C LEU A 339 9.99 -1.43 -10.82
N ILE A 340 10.61 -1.35 -9.66
CA ILE A 340 11.18 -0.12 -9.08
C ILE A 340 12.67 -0.33 -8.85
N LEU A 341 13.46 0.66 -9.28
CA LEU A 341 14.87 0.81 -8.95
C LEU A 341 15.05 2.11 -8.20
N ALA A 342 15.77 2.07 -7.07
CA ALA A 342 16.10 3.25 -6.29
C ALA A 342 17.58 3.24 -5.94
N TYR A 343 18.21 4.42 -5.96
CA TYR A 343 19.61 4.57 -5.61
C TYR A 343 19.84 5.83 -4.76
N LYS A 344 20.44 5.63 -3.58
CA LYS A 344 20.85 6.73 -2.69
C LYS A 344 22.19 7.31 -3.16
N PHE A 345 22.16 8.48 -3.76
CA PHE A 345 23.37 9.25 -4.12
C PHE A 345 24.09 9.71 -2.86
N THR A 346 23.31 10.20 -1.89
CA THR A 346 23.73 10.57 -0.53
C THR A 346 22.75 10.01 0.48
N ASP A 347 22.98 10.19 1.77
CA ASP A 347 21.99 9.80 2.81
C ASP A 347 20.68 10.60 2.69
N ALA A 348 20.75 11.81 2.12
CA ALA A 348 19.59 12.68 1.96
C ALA A 348 18.94 12.60 0.57
N ILE A 349 19.64 12.15 -0.47
CA ILE A 349 19.14 12.21 -1.86
C ILE A 349 19.07 10.81 -2.46
N GLU A 350 17.89 10.45 -2.95
CA GLU A 350 17.62 9.17 -3.61
C GLU A 350 16.93 9.43 -4.96
N GLY A 351 17.46 8.81 -6.01
CA GLY A 351 16.83 8.77 -7.33
C GLY A 351 16.02 7.50 -7.48
N VAL A 352 14.91 7.58 -8.20
CA VAL A 352 13.98 6.47 -8.39
C VAL A 352 13.50 6.41 -9.83
N VAL A 353 13.43 5.19 -10.36
CA VAL A 353 12.73 4.89 -11.62
C VAL A 353 11.76 3.73 -11.41
N ARG A 354 10.62 3.78 -12.09
CA ARG A 354 9.62 2.71 -12.10
C ARG A 354 9.13 2.47 -13.51
N TYR A 355 8.92 1.20 -13.82
CA TYR A 355 8.12 0.77 -14.98
C TYR A 355 6.96 -0.08 -14.49
N SER A 356 5.77 0.16 -15.05
CA SER A 356 4.56 -0.59 -14.75
C SER A 356 3.82 -0.93 -16.03
N TYR A 357 3.22 -2.12 -16.07
CA TYR A 357 2.40 -2.59 -17.18
C TYR A 357 1.20 -3.37 -16.65
N LEU A 358 0.06 -3.18 -17.29
CA LEU A 358 -1.21 -3.86 -17.01
C LEU A 358 -1.87 -4.27 -18.33
N ASP A 359 -2.28 -5.52 -18.42
CA ASP A 359 -3.25 -6.03 -19.37
C ASP A 359 -4.49 -6.47 -18.59
N THR A 360 -5.64 -5.88 -18.91
CA THR A 360 -6.88 -6.13 -18.18
C THR A 360 -7.67 -7.31 -18.72
N ASP A 361 -7.21 -7.90 -19.81
CA ASP A 361 -7.88 -8.99 -20.54
C ASP A 361 -9.37 -8.69 -20.81
N GLY A 362 -9.66 -7.47 -21.25
CA GLY A 362 -11.01 -7.03 -21.60
C GLY A 362 -11.86 -6.51 -20.44
N ARG A 363 -11.38 -6.44 -19.20
CA ARG A 363 -12.11 -5.75 -18.13
C ARG A 363 -12.05 -4.24 -18.27
N GLY A 364 -10.96 -3.74 -18.81
CA GLY A 364 -10.74 -2.34 -19.10
C GLY A 364 -10.26 -1.50 -17.93
N ILE A 365 -9.61 -0.39 -18.27
CA ILE A 365 -9.14 0.63 -17.36
C ILE A 365 -9.31 2.01 -18.02
N ARG A 366 -9.63 3.03 -17.24
CA ARG A 366 -9.59 4.45 -17.66
C ARG A 366 -8.35 5.12 -17.12
N ALA A 367 -8.03 6.29 -17.65
CA ALA A 367 -6.92 7.08 -17.16
C ALA A 367 -7.07 7.39 -15.65
N SER A 368 -8.25 7.82 -15.19
CA SER A 368 -8.52 8.10 -13.77
C SER A 368 -8.41 6.88 -12.84
N ASP A 369 -8.61 5.67 -13.36
CA ASP A 369 -8.45 4.44 -12.57
C ASP A 369 -6.98 4.08 -12.39
N GLY A 370 -6.16 4.25 -13.43
CA GLY A 370 -4.73 3.95 -13.41
C GLY A 370 -3.89 5.10 -12.86
N PHE A 371 -4.23 6.34 -13.22
CA PHE A 371 -3.51 7.55 -12.85
C PHE A 371 -4.41 8.45 -12.01
N ARG A 372 -4.02 8.69 -10.79
CA ARG A 372 -4.83 9.50 -9.84
C ARG A 372 -4.99 10.94 -10.36
N ASP A 373 -6.16 11.51 -10.09
CA ASP A 373 -6.48 12.92 -10.31
C ASP A 373 -6.46 13.36 -11.79
N THR A 374 -6.54 12.41 -12.72
CA THR A 374 -6.62 12.69 -14.16
C THR A 374 -8.00 13.22 -14.53
N THR A 375 -8.07 14.41 -15.12
CA THR A 375 -9.30 15.00 -15.63
C THR A 375 -9.58 14.50 -17.05
N MET A 376 -10.71 13.81 -17.23
CA MET A 376 -11.12 13.27 -18.53
C MET A 376 -12.23 14.12 -19.17
N ILE A 377 -11.97 15.40 -19.34
CA ILE A 377 -12.91 16.34 -19.97
C ILE A 377 -12.23 16.94 -21.20
N ASN A 378 -12.89 16.88 -22.34
CA ASN A 378 -12.44 17.51 -23.57
C ASN A 378 -12.31 19.03 -23.38
N ALA A 379 -11.12 19.58 -23.57
CA ALA A 379 -10.83 21.00 -23.34
C ALA A 379 -11.62 21.92 -24.28
N ALA A 380 -11.97 21.45 -25.50
CA ALA A 380 -12.66 22.25 -26.48
C ALA A 380 -14.19 22.21 -26.33
N THR A 381 -14.76 21.08 -25.87
CA THR A 381 -16.20 20.87 -25.89
C THR A 381 -16.84 20.73 -24.51
N GLY A 382 -16.02 20.55 -23.46
CA GLY A 382 -16.50 20.21 -22.10
C GLY A 382 -17.08 18.79 -21.96
N ALA A 383 -17.09 17.99 -23.02
CA ALA A 383 -17.61 16.63 -22.97
C ALA A 383 -16.67 15.69 -22.22
N THR A 384 -17.21 14.71 -21.52
CA THR A 384 -16.40 13.69 -20.85
C THR A 384 -15.73 12.79 -21.90
N LEU A 385 -14.41 12.66 -21.81
CA LEU A 385 -13.63 11.65 -22.52
C LEU A 385 -13.75 10.33 -21.76
N SER A 386 -14.32 9.31 -22.38
CA SER A 386 -14.73 8.08 -21.69
C SER A 386 -13.99 6.84 -22.16
N GLY A 387 -12.84 7.00 -22.81
CA GLY A 387 -12.04 5.90 -23.33
C GLY A 387 -11.76 4.84 -22.26
N THR A 388 -12.10 3.59 -22.59
CA THR A 388 -11.77 2.42 -21.77
C THR A 388 -10.82 1.55 -22.56
N TYR A 389 -9.69 1.23 -21.98
CA TYR A 389 -8.56 0.61 -22.63
C TYR A 389 -8.26 -0.75 -22.02
N ASN A 390 -7.80 -1.68 -22.84
CA ASN A 390 -7.41 -3.01 -22.39
C ASN A 390 -6.05 -3.02 -21.71
N LYS A 391 -5.13 -2.19 -22.18
CA LYS A 391 -3.75 -2.16 -21.71
C LYS A 391 -3.36 -0.79 -21.21
N ALA A 392 -2.49 -0.77 -20.20
CA ALA A 392 -1.87 0.44 -19.70
C ALA A 392 -0.42 0.21 -19.32
N SER A 393 0.42 1.22 -19.51
CA SER A 393 1.82 1.20 -19.06
C SER A 393 2.22 2.56 -18.53
N SER A 394 3.22 2.60 -17.65
CA SER A 394 3.81 3.87 -17.22
C SER A 394 5.30 3.75 -16.95
N TYR A 395 5.99 4.87 -17.18
CA TYR A 395 7.36 5.12 -16.76
C TYR A 395 7.34 6.27 -15.76
N TYR A 396 8.02 6.07 -14.64
CA TYR A 396 8.19 7.09 -13.61
C TYR A 396 9.68 7.35 -13.39
N VAL A 397 10.03 8.61 -13.23
CA VAL A 397 11.35 9.05 -12.75
C VAL A 397 11.14 10.08 -11.64
N GLY A 398 11.90 9.97 -10.55
CA GLY A 398 11.73 10.86 -9.41
C GLY A 398 12.97 10.98 -8.54
N VAL A 399 12.91 11.98 -7.67
CA VAL A 399 13.93 12.24 -6.65
C VAL A 399 13.26 12.44 -5.31
N ASN A 400 13.79 11.78 -4.29
CA ASN A 400 13.41 11.94 -2.90
C ASN A 400 14.50 12.71 -2.15
N TYR A 401 14.11 13.70 -1.36
CA TYR A 401 14.97 14.39 -0.43
C TYR A 401 14.53 14.12 0.99
N TYR A 402 15.40 13.52 1.79
CA TYR A 402 15.14 13.12 3.16
C TYR A 402 15.77 14.15 4.11
N PHE A 403 14.95 14.85 4.90
CA PHE A 403 15.41 15.69 6.02
C PHE A 403 15.70 14.85 7.26
N VAL A 404 14.79 13.91 7.57
CA VAL A 404 14.88 12.97 8.69
C VAL A 404 14.32 11.62 8.21
N ASP A 405 15.07 10.88 7.41
CA ASP A 405 14.63 9.64 6.79
C ASP A 405 13.20 9.75 6.21
N HIS A 406 12.37 8.74 6.42
CA HIS A 406 10.96 8.78 5.99
C HIS A 406 10.05 9.68 6.86
N ASN A 407 10.57 10.24 7.98
CA ASN A 407 9.76 11.05 8.88
C ASN A 407 9.50 12.44 8.35
N ALA A 408 10.50 13.00 7.67
CA ALA A 408 10.34 14.26 6.98
C ALA A 408 11.05 14.16 5.63
N LYS A 409 10.29 14.21 4.55
CA LYS A 409 10.84 14.13 3.19
C LYS A 409 10.02 14.94 2.19
N ILE A 410 10.66 15.30 1.10
CA ILE A 410 10.03 15.81 -0.12
C ILE A 410 10.30 14.82 -1.24
N CYS A 411 9.29 14.48 -2.01
CA CYS A 411 9.38 13.62 -3.18
C CYS A 411 8.90 14.40 -4.39
N PHE A 412 9.69 14.40 -5.46
CA PHE A 412 9.29 14.93 -6.76
C PHE A 412 9.36 13.83 -7.79
N GLY A 413 8.39 13.77 -8.71
CA GLY A 413 8.38 12.79 -9.77
C GLY A 413 7.58 13.20 -10.99
N TYR A 414 8.03 12.69 -12.13
CA TYR A 414 7.33 12.71 -13.40
C TYR A 414 6.92 11.29 -13.78
N GLU A 415 5.66 11.12 -14.15
CA GLU A 415 5.13 9.86 -14.64
C GLU A 415 4.51 10.08 -16.02
N LYS A 416 4.99 9.31 -17.01
CA LYS A 416 4.37 9.20 -18.32
C LYS A 416 3.59 7.91 -18.41
N GLY A 417 2.28 8.04 -18.61
CA GLY A 417 1.35 6.93 -18.78
C GLY A 417 0.86 6.82 -20.20
N GLN A 418 0.58 5.60 -20.65
CA GLN A 418 -0.08 5.32 -21.90
C GLN A 418 -1.10 4.21 -21.73
N LEU A 419 -2.33 4.44 -22.25
CA LEU A 419 -3.38 3.46 -22.33
C LEU A 419 -3.60 3.12 -23.80
N LYS A 420 -3.85 1.85 -24.12
CA LYS A 420 -3.98 1.35 -25.49
C LYS A 420 -5.11 0.35 -25.61
N ASP A 421 -5.52 0.14 -26.87
CA ASP A 421 -6.47 -0.89 -27.28
C ASP A 421 -7.84 -0.68 -26.63
N THR A 422 -8.63 0.28 -27.12
CA THR A 422 -10.06 0.30 -26.79
C THR A 422 -10.71 -0.97 -27.30
N PHE A 423 -11.78 -1.40 -26.65
CA PHE A 423 -12.42 -2.66 -27.01
C PHE A 423 -13.94 -2.58 -26.86
N SER A 424 -14.62 -3.50 -27.54
CA SER A 424 -16.04 -3.79 -27.40
C SER A 424 -16.26 -5.27 -27.16
N TYR A 425 -17.34 -5.62 -26.47
CA TYR A 425 -17.73 -7.00 -26.26
C TYR A 425 -18.57 -7.51 -27.40
N ASN A 426 -18.31 -8.74 -27.82
CA ASN A 426 -19.12 -9.48 -28.74
C ASN A 426 -20.20 -10.31 -28.04
N GLY A 427 -21.22 -10.76 -28.74
CA GLY A 427 -22.30 -11.53 -28.14
C GLY A 427 -21.90 -12.91 -27.59
N ASP A 428 -20.72 -13.40 -27.94
CA ASP A 428 -20.12 -14.64 -27.42
C ASP A 428 -19.18 -14.42 -26.21
N GLY A 429 -19.09 -13.18 -25.72
CA GLY A 429 -18.20 -12.81 -24.61
C GLY A 429 -16.75 -12.53 -25.00
N SER A 430 -16.38 -12.75 -26.28
CA SER A 430 -15.07 -12.32 -26.79
C SER A 430 -14.99 -10.79 -26.89
N ILE A 431 -13.78 -10.24 -27.02
CA ILE A 431 -13.55 -8.82 -27.24
C ILE A 431 -13.03 -8.55 -28.64
N THR A 432 -13.50 -7.45 -29.23
CA THR A 432 -12.87 -6.87 -30.42
C THR A 432 -12.10 -5.63 -29.98
N THR A 433 -10.80 -5.61 -30.26
CA THR A 433 -9.92 -4.50 -29.89
C THR A 433 -9.70 -3.54 -31.05
N ASN A 434 -9.59 -2.24 -30.73
CA ASN A 434 -9.17 -1.20 -31.65
C ASN A 434 -7.84 -0.61 -31.19
N SER A 435 -6.75 -1.08 -31.79
CA SER A 435 -5.38 -0.67 -31.46
C SER A 435 -5.00 0.74 -31.94
N ALA A 436 -5.82 1.36 -32.79
CA ALA A 436 -5.60 2.74 -33.21
C ALA A 436 -5.91 3.75 -32.09
N ASN A 437 -6.74 3.36 -31.13
CA ASN A 437 -7.14 4.23 -30.04
C ASN A 437 -6.16 4.11 -28.85
N LYS A 438 -5.71 5.26 -28.37
CA LYS A 438 -4.82 5.37 -27.22
C LYS A 438 -5.14 6.61 -26.40
N ALA A 439 -4.67 6.64 -25.15
CA ALA A 439 -4.60 7.85 -24.34
C ALA A 439 -3.21 7.98 -23.74
N ASP A 440 -2.75 9.21 -23.63
CA ASP A 440 -1.47 9.55 -23.01
C ASP A 440 -1.74 10.40 -21.76
N VAL A 441 -0.94 10.18 -20.71
CA VAL A 441 -0.98 10.90 -19.43
C VAL A 441 0.41 11.38 -19.12
N ASP A 442 0.57 12.66 -18.79
CA ASP A 442 1.81 13.27 -18.32
C ASP A 442 1.55 13.88 -16.94
N ALA A 443 2.19 13.34 -15.90
CA ALA A 443 1.93 13.75 -14.52
C ALA A 443 3.20 14.19 -13.80
N PHE A 444 3.26 15.45 -13.41
CA PHE A 444 4.26 15.97 -12.47
C PHE A 444 3.66 16.02 -11.07
N ARG A 445 4.39 15.52 -10.08
CA ARG A 445 3.93 15.55 -8.69
C ARG A 445 5.06 15.91 -7.73
N LEU A 446 4.74 16.76 -6.76
CA LEU A 446 5.60 17.12 -5.64
C LEU A 446 4.85 16.84 -4.35
N GLN A 447 5.43 16.03 -3.45
CA GLN A 447 4.80 15.71 -2.18
C GLN A 447 5.74 16.02 -1.02
N ALA A 448 5.24 16.76 -0.04
CA ALA A 448 5.89 16.95 1.24
C ALA A 448 5.22 16.06 2.30
N GLN A 449 6.04 15.43 3.14
CA GLN A 449 5.61 14.49 4.17
C GLN A 449 6.24 14.81 5.52
N VAL A 450 5.42 14.73 6.57
CA VAL A 450 5.89 14.71 7.97
C VAL A 450 5.14 13.61 8.72
N LEU A 451 5.89 12.83 9.52
CA LEU A 451 5.37 11.86 10.49
C LEU A 451 5.67 12.35 11.92
N PHE A 452 4.77 12.13 12.83
CA PHE A 452 4.90 12.49 14.23
C PHE A 452 4.22 11.47 15.16
#